data_49841a90bcb55f1bdf93929f1c619f8e
#
_entry.id   49841a90bcb55f1bdf93929f1c619f8e
#
_cell.length_a   1.000
_cell.length_b   1.000
_cell.length_c   1.000
_cell.angle_alpha   90.00
_cell.angle_beta   90.00
_cell.angle_gamma   90.00
#
_symmetry.space_group_name_H-M   'P 1'
#
loop_
_entity.id
_entity.type
_entity.pdbx_description
1 polymer ?
#
loop_
_entity_poly.entity_id
_entity_poly.type
_entity_poly.pdbx_seq_one_letter_code
_entity_poly.pdbx_strand_id
1 'polypeptide(L)'
;MRKPTDGRVCADGAQGRHLGAASRWAVGAALLAAPLFFVHDSWVFGYLAQAAAMIVLALSYNLLLGETGLLSFGHAAFAGLGAFAAAHWFNRGGVALPWLPLAGGFAGAVCGALFGAIATRRAGTAFAMITLGIGELVAAAVWTLPEGFGGAAGVAIDRGSGPAWGAWNFGAPRQAYAVIAVWTALSVAAMFALTRTPLVRIANAVRENATRVAALGIDPRRVRYAMFVFAAFFAGIAGTLTLIDVELASSESVAMTRSGAVLIATVIGGSSTFFGPVVGALVLTGLSGALAGVSRAWPVYLGLLFVGVVLRWPEGIAGWWCAHRSRIGAFDWRARVRLYLLGGVAVAAWLGALVIAVESLYALRFAADAGGVWHLGRLAFDLTSPATQAALGGLVALGAAARWALRAAVRVGTRAGEDE
;
A
#
# COMPACT_ATOMS: atom_id res chain seq x y z
N MET A 1 17.35 -20.81 14.96
CA MET A 1 16.12 -21.18 14.22
C MET A 1 14.92 -20.96 15.14
N ARG A 2 14.24 -19.81 15.06
CA ARG A 2 12.97 -19.59 15.77
C ARG A 2 11.86 -20.23 14.94
N LYS A 3 11.04 -21.09 15.56
CA LYS A 3 9.82 -21.66 14.95
C LYS A 3 8.96 -20.52 14.41
N PRO A 4 8.42 -20.62 13.17
CA PRO A 4 7.43 -19.66 12.69
C PRO A 4 6.22 -19.78 13.60
N THR A 5 5.88 -18.71 14.29
CA THR A 5 4.63 -18.59 15.04
C THR A 5 3.50 -18.67 14.02
N ASP A 6 2.63 -19.65 14.21
CA ASP A 6 1.52 -19.96 13.33
C ASP A 6 0.69 -18.71 12.99
N GLY A 7 0.82 -18.19 11.77
CA GLY A 7 -0.07 -17.15 11.23
C GLY A 7 -1.54 -17.58 11.14
N ARG A 8 -1.84 -18.83 11.50
CA ARG A 8 -3.19 -19.40 11.55
C ARG A 8 -4.04 -18.85 12.71
N VAL A 9 -3.43 -18.30 13.75
CA VAL A 9 -4.16 -17.79 14.93
C VAL A 9 -5.07 -16.60 14.59
N CYS A 10 -4.76 -15.83 13.54
CA CYS A 10 -5.64 -14.75 13.08
C CYS A 10 -6.74 -15.19 12.10
N ALA A 11 -6.56 -16.33 11.43
CA ALA A 11 -7.55 -16.89 10.50
C ALA A 11 -8.68 -17.62 11.23
N ASP A 12 -8.36 -18.35 12.31
CA ASP A 12 -9.34 -19.17 13.05
C ASP A 12 -10.25 -18.35 14.00
N GLY A 13 -9.82 -17.14 14.41
CA GLY A 13 -10.67 -16.21 15.16
C GLY A 13 -11.87 -15.66 14.38
N ALA A 14 -11.95 -15.93 13.07
CA ALA A 14 -13.01 -15.44 12.18
C ALA A 14 -14.20 -16.40 12.01
N GLN A 15 -14.15 -17.62 12.56
CA GLN A 15 -15.25 -18.60 12.43
C GLN A 15 -16.39 -18.43 13.44
N GLY A 16 -16.25 -17.52 14.40
CA GLY A 16 -17.30 -17.21 15.36
C GLY A 16 -18.14 -16.00 14.96
N ARG A 17 -19.36 -16.24 14.46
CA ARG A 17 -20.47 -15.29 14.24
C ARG A 17 -20.57 -14.67 12.86
N HIS A 18 -21.48 -15.18 12.04
CA HIS A 18 -21.93 -14.61 10.76
C HIS A 18 -22.45 -13.16 10.88
N LEU A 19 -22.97 -12.74 12.04
CA LEU A 19 -23.32 -11.35 12.35
C LEU A 19 -22.12 -10.40 12.39
N GLY A 20 -20.93 -10.88 12.80
CA GLY A 20 -19.72 -10.07 12.86
C GLY A 20 -19.05 -9.81 11.50
N ALA A 21 -19.34 -10.58 10.46
CA ALA A 21 -18.79 -10.34 9.12
C ALA A 21 -19.54 -9.22 8.42
N ALA A 22 -20.87 -9.24 8.42
CA ALA A 22 -21.69 -8.19 7.80
C ALA A 22 -21.44 -6.81 8.44
N SER A 23 -21.28 -6.75 9.77
CA SER A 23 -20.98 -5.48 10.46
C SER A 23 -19.61 -4.91 10.08
N ARG A 24 -18.58 -5.73 9.86
CA ARG A 24 -17.25 -5.28 9.42
C ARG A 24 -17.27 -4.68 8.03
N TRP A 25 -18.05 -5.28 7.10
CA TRP A 25 -18.25 -4.75 5.77
C TRP A 25 -19.05 -3.45 5.78
N ALA A 26 -20.10 -3.38 6.61
CA ALA A 26 -20.88 -2.17 6.81
C ALA A 26 -20.00 -1.01 7.36
N VAL A 27 -19.14 -1.30 8.33
CA VAL A 27 -18.17 -0.32 8.86
C VAL A 27 -17.18 0.13 7.79
N GLY A 28 -16.62 -0.80 7.00
CA GLY A 28 -15.72 -0.45 5.90
C GLY A 28 -16.39 0.42 4.83
N ALA A 29 -17.61 0.06 4.42
CA ALA A 29 -18.39 0.85 3.49
C ALA A 29 -18.79 2.23 4.07
N ALA A 30 -19.15 2.28 5.36
CA ALA A 30 -19.46 3.52 6.05
C ALA A 30 -18.25 4.44 6.15
N LEU A 31 -17.05 3.91 6.41
CA LEU A 31 -15.80 4.68 6.42
C LEU A 31 -15.47 5.28 5.06
N LEU A 32 -15.73 4.55 3.96
CA LEU A 32 -15.56 5.07 2.59
C LEU A 32 -16.63 6.10 2.22
N ALA A 33 -17.87 5.95 2.74
CA ALA A 33 -18.98 6.85 2.43
C ALA A 33 -19.01 8.08 3.35
N ALA A 34 -18.53 7.99 4.58
CA ALA A 34 -18.58 9.09 5.57
C ALA A 34 -18.02 10.42 5.05
N PRO A 35 -16.87 10.48 4.33
CA PRO A 35 -16.36 11.74 3.81
C PRO A 35 -17.33 12.48 2.89
N LEU A 36 -18.19 11.77 2.17
CA LEU A 36 -19.19 12.39 1.29
C LEU A 36 -20.17 13.28 2.06
N PHE A 37 -20.39 13.04 3.35
CA PHE A 37 -21.34 13.78 4.19
C PHE A 37 -20.68 14.82 5.07
N PHE A 38 -19.45 14.56 5.54
CA PHE A 38 -18.79 15.38 6.56
C PHE A 38 -17.69 16.28 6.00
N VAL A 39 -17.12 15.95 4.84
CA VAL A 39 -16.01 16.72 4.24
C VAL A 39 -16.55 17.70 3.21
N HIS A 40 -16.10 18.97 3.29
CA HIS A 40 -16.47 20.03 2.37
C HIS A 40 -15.28 20.47 1.50
N ASP A 41 -14.06 20.17 1.93
CA ASP A 41 -12.84 20.60 1.27
C ASP A 41 -12.51 19.71 0.06
N SER A 42 -12.37 20.30 -1.11
CA SER A 42 -12.09 19.58 -2.37
C SER A 42 -10.75 18.83 -2.36
N TRP A 43 -9.71 19.37 -1.70
CA TRP A 43 -8.40 18.74 -1.65
C TRP A 43 -8.39 17.42 -0.85
N VAL A 44 -9.25 17.30 0.15
CA VAL A 44 -9.38 16.05 0.94
C VAL A 44 -9.91 14.92 0.10
N PHE A 45 -10.85 15.21 -0.82
CA PHE A 45 -11.38 14.19 -1.72
C PHE A 45 -10.30 13.60 -2.64
N GLY A 46 -9.35 14.41 -3.13
CA GLY A 46 -8.21 13.92 -3.90
C GLY A 46 -7.32 12.95 -3.10
N TYR A 47 -6.99 13.30 -1.85
CA TYR A 47 -6.21 12.38 -0.99
C TYR A 47 -6.95 11.08 -0.68
N LEU A 48 -8.25 11.15 -0.44
CA LEU A 48 -9.07 9.96 -0.19
C LEU A 48 -9.22 9.10 -1.44
N ALA A 49 -9.37 9.72 -2.61
CA ALA A 49 -9.42 9.03 -3.89
C ALA A 49 -8.10 8.31 -4.20
N GLN A 50 -6.97 8.98 -3.98
CA GLN A 50 -5.64 8.39 -4.12
C GLN A 50 -5.44 7.20 -3.16
N ALA A 51 -5.85 7.35 -1.89
CA ALA A 51 -5.81 6.27 -0.91
C ALA A 51 -6.69 5.09 -1.34
N ALA A 52 -7.89 5.35 -1.83
CA ALA A 52 -8.84 4.34 -2.31
C ALA A 52 -8.27 3.56 -3.52
N ALA A 53 -7.72 4.25 -4.52
CA ALA A 53 -7.06 3.64 -5.66
C ALA A 53 -5.84 2.80 -5.23
N MET A 54 -5.04 3.31 -4.28
CA MET A 54 -3.89 2.60 -3.74
C MET A 54 -4.28 1.34 -2.95
N ILE A 55 -5.40 1.35 -2.22
CA ILE A 55 -5.95 0.17 -1.55
C ILE A 55 -6.26 -0.93 -2.56
N VAL A 56 -6.95 -0.61 -3.66
CA VAL A 56 -7.29 -1.59 -4.69
C VAL A 56 -6.02 -2.14 -5.33
N LEU A 57 -5.04 -1.28 -5.64
CA LEU A 57 -3.78 -1.66 -6.24
C LEU A 57 -2.93 -2.54 -5.30
N ALA A 58 -2.85 -2.21 -4.01
CA ALA A 58 -2.12 -3.00 -3.01
C ALA A 58 -2.77 -4.37 -2.75
N LEU A 59 -4.10 -4.43 -2.73
CA LEU A 59 -4.82 -5.70 -2.60
C LEU A 59 -4.66 -6.57 -3.86
N SER A 60 -4.69 -5.97 -5.06
CA SER A 60 -4.42 -6.70 -6.32
C SER A 60 -3.00 -7.27 -6.34
N TYR A 61 -2.03 -6.50 -5.83
CA TYR A 61 -0.66 -6.96 -5.64
C TYR A 61 -0.57 -8.11 -4.64
N ASN A 62 -1.34 -8.06 -3.56
CA ASN A 62 -1.38 -9.11 -2.54
C ASN A 62 -1.94 -10.44 -3.06
N LEU A 63 -2.80 -10.44 -4.09
CA LEU A 63 -3.21 -11.68 -4.77
C LEU A 63 -2.01 -12.43 -5.38
N LEU A 64 -0.97 -11.69 -5.80
CA LEU A 64 0.29 -12.29 -6.29
C LEU A 64 1.24 -12.61 -5.15
N LEU A 65 1.58 -11.61 -4.32
CA LEU A 65 2.59 -11.78 -3.27
C LEU A 65 2.05 -12.63 -2.11
N GLY A 66 0.88 -12.31 -1.61
CA GLY A 66 0.28 -12.95 -0.45
C GLY A 66 -0.21 -14.36 -0.75
N GLU A 67 -0.97 -14.55 -1.82
CA GLU A 67 -1.63 -15.82 -2.08
C GLU A 67 -0.78 -16.79 -2.94
N THR A 68 0.04 -16.29 -3.87
CA THR A 68 0.85 -17.16 -4.75
C THR A 68 2.35 -17.12 -4.48
N GLY A 69 2.84 -16.18 -3.65
CA GLY A 69 4.26 -15.98 -3.39
C GLY A 69 5.05 -15.41 -4.59
N LEU A 70 4.37 -14.77 -5.54
CA LEU A 70 4.97 -14.19 -6.73
C LEU A 70 5.25 -12.69 -6.51
N LEU A 71 6.51 -12.30 -6.52
CA LEU A 71 6.96 -10.92 -6.41
C LEU A 71 7.00 -10.28 -7.80
N SER A 72 6.14 -9.30 -8.08
CA SER A 72 6.08 -8.62 -9.37
C SER A 72 6.61 -7.18 -9.27
N PHE A 73 7.64 -6.84 -10.06
CA PHE A 73 8.13 -5.44 -10.15
C PHE A 73 7.47 -4.63 -11.26
N GLY A 74 6.69 -5.26 -12.14
CA GLY A 74 5.99 -4.59 -13.24
C GLY A 74 4.48 -4.42 -13.01
N HIS A 75 4.01 -4.47 -11.76
CA HIS A 75 2.56 -4.48 -11.48
C HIS A 75 1.86 -3.17 -11.88
N ALA A 76 2.53 -2.02 -11.74
CA ALA A 76 2.02 -0.73 -12.17
C ALA A 76 1.79 -0.65 -13.70
N ALA A 77 2.51 -1.43 -14.51
CA ALA A 77 2.29 -1.47 -15.94
C ALA A 77 0.85 -1.87 -16.30
N PHE A 78 0.27 -2.86 -15.58
CA PHE A 78 -1.12 -3.29 -15.80
C PHE A 78 -2.13 -2.24 -15.34
N ALA A 79 -1.82 -1.53 -14.26
CA ALA A 79 -2.63 -0.40 -13.80
C ALA A 79 -2.62 0.74 -14.83
N GLY A 80 -1.43 1.12 -15.31
CA GLY A 80 -1.28 2.17 -16.30
C GLY A 80 -1.90 1.81 -17.65
N LEU A 81 -1.68 0.59 -18.17
CA LEU A 81 -2.32 0.14 -19.41
C LEU A 81 -3.84 0.14 -19.29
N GLY A 82 -4.39 -0.26 -18.14
CA GLY A 82 -5.81 -0.13 -17.84
C GLY A 82 -6.29 1.33 -17.89
N ALA A 83 -5.52 2.25 -17.28
CA ALA A 83 -5.82 3.69 -17.29
C ALA A 83 -5.77 4.27 -18.72
N PHE A 84 -4.75 3.96 -19.51
CA PHE A 84 -4.65 4.42 -20.91
C PHE A 84 -5.81 3.90 -21.78
N ALA A 85 -6.14 2.62 -21.69
CA ALA A 85 -7.26 2.05 -22.42
C ALA A 85 -8.58 2.71 -22.01
N ALA A 86 -8.80 2.92 -20.72
CA ALA A 86 -9.97 3.61 -20.19
C ALA A 86 -10.04 5.06 -20.71
N ALA A 87 -8.92 5.81 -20.70
CA ALA A 87 -8.85 7.17 -21.22
C ALA A 87 -9.24 7.24 -22.69
N HIS A 88 -8.73 6.34 -23.53
CA HIS A 88 -9.09 6.29 -24.95
C HIS A 88 -10.56 5.96 -25.17
N TRP A 89 -11.11 5.01 -24.41
CA TRP A 89 -12.53 4.67 -24.53
C TRP A 89 -13.44 5.82 -24.10
N PHE A 90 -13.06 6.51 -23.04
CA PHE A 90 -13.79 7.69 -22.59
C PHE A 90 -13.77 8.81 -23.61
N ASN A 91 -12.59 9.18 -24.15
CA ASN A 91 -12.41 10.26 -25.12
C ASN A 91 -13.11 9.98 -26.45
N ARG A 92 -13.33 8.71 -26.80
CA ARG A 92 -14.13 8.32 -27.98
C ARG A 92 -15.63 8.31 -27.73
N GLY A 93 -16.08 8.67 -26.52
CA GLY A 93 -17.50 8.68 -26.15
C GLY A 93 -18.10 7.29 -25.95
N GLY A 94 -17.29 6.22 -25.87
CA GLY A 94 -17.77 4.84 -25.86
C GLY A 94 -18.23 4.32 -24.49
N VAL A 95 -17.75 4.92 -23.39
CA VAL A 95 -18.02 4.43 -22.02
C VAL A 95 -18.33 5.59 -21.09
N ALA A 96 -19.47 5.53 -20.39
CA ALA A 96 -19.80 6.50 -19.36
C ALA A 96 -18.87 6.33 -18.14
N LEU A 97 -18.53 7.43 -17.47
CA LEU A 97 -17.56 7.49 -16.37
C LEU A 97 -17.79 6.43 -15.27
N PRO A 98 -19.01 6.13 -14.81
CA PRO A 98 -19.24 5.10 -13.80
C PRO A 98 -18.82 3.67 -14.21
N TRP A 99 -18.79 3.37 -15.50
CA TRP A 99 -18.39 2.05 -16.02
C TRP A 99 -16.95 1.98 -16.46
N LEU A 100 -16.25 3.12 -16.46
CA LEU A 100 -14.88 3.23 -16.91
C LEU A 100 -13.91 2.30 -16.13
N PRO A 101 -14.03 2.11 -14.81
CA PRO A 101 -13.15 1.19 -14.09
C PRO A 101 -13.27 -0.27 -14.53
N LEU A 102 -14.45 -0.69 -14.98
CA LEU A 102 -14.65 -2.03 -15.53
C LEU A 102 -13.91 -2.18 -16.87
N ALA A 103 -14.00 -1.16 -17.72
CA ALA A 103 -13.30 -1.13 -19.00
C ALA A 103 -11.78 -1.21 -18.81
N GLY A 104 -11.22 -0.41 -17.89
CA GLY A 104 -9.79 -0.49 -17.55
C GLY A 104 -9.39 -1.81 -16.89
N GLY A 105 -10.28 -2.40 -16.09
CA GLY A 105 -10.07 -3.73 -15.52
C GLY A 105 -9.97 -4.81 -16.61
N PHE A 106 -10.86 -4.81 -17.59
CA PHE A 106 -10.78 -5.74 -18.73
C PHE A 106 -9.52 -5.54 -19.56
N ALA A 107 -9.11 -4.29 -19.83
CA ALA A 107 -7.85 -4.01 -20.52
C ALA A 107 -6.65 -4.55 -19.71
N GLY A 108 -6.65 -4.31 -18.40
CA GLY A 108 -5.64 -4.88 -17.50
C GLY A 108 -5.61 -6.41 -17.54
N ALA A 109 -6.78 -7.07 -17.56
CA ALA A 109 -6.88 -8.52 -17.66
C ALA A 109 -6.34 -9.05 -19.01
N VAL A 110 -6.65 -8.39 -20.12
CA VAL A 110 -6.15 -8.77 -21.47
C VAL A 110 -4.62 -8.65 -21.50
N CYS A 111 -4.06 -7.53 -21.04
CA CYS A 111 -2.62 -7.36 -20.94
C CYS A 111 -2.00 -8.38 -19.95
N GLY A 112 -2.68 -8.64 -18.83
CA GLY A 112 -2.30 -9.67 -17.87
C GLY A 112 -2.31 -11.06 -18.47
N ALA A 113 -3.26 -11.39 -19.34
CA ALA A 113 -3.31 -12.67 -20.05
C ALA A 113 -2.15 -12.81 -21.04
N LEU A 114 -1.86 -11.77 -21.82
CA LEU A 114 -0.77 -11.76 -22.80
C LEU A 114 0.60 -11.91 -22.11
N PHE A 115 0.92 -11.01 -21.19
CA PHE A 115 2.22 -11.02 -20.52
C PHE A 115 2.34 -12.12 -19.47
N GLY A 116 1.22 -12.50 -18.83
CA GLY A 116 1.16 -13.60 -17.86
C GLY A 116 1.48 -14.95 -18.47
N ALA A 117 1.10 -15.18 -19.74
CA ALA A 117 1.45 -16.40 -20.46
C ALA A 117 2.98 -16.63 -20.53
N ILE A 118 3.77 -15.56 -20.52
CA ILE A 118 5.22 -15.60 -20.52
C ILE A 118 5.75 -15.62 -19.09
N ALA A 119 5.31 -14.67 -18.24
CA ALA A 119 5.86 -14.43 -16.91
C ALA A 119 5.64 -15.63 -15.97
N THR A 120 4.45 -16.25 -15.98
CA THR A 120 4.10 -17.32 -15.04
C THR A 120 4.71 -18.67 -15.36
N ARG A 121 5.46 -18.78 -16.46
CA ARG A 121 6.24 -20.00 -16.79
C ARG A 121 7.34 -20.28 -15.77
N ARG A 122 7.82 -19.27 -15.11
CA ARG A 122 8.83 -19.36 -14.05
C ARG A 122 8.26 -18.83 -12.74
N ALA A 123 8.91 -19.14 -11.63
CA ALA A 123 8.56 -18.65 -10.31
C ALA A 123 9.80 -18.08 -9.60
N GLY A 124 9.60 -17.47 -8.43
CA GLY A 124 10.69 -16.90 -7.64
C GLY A 124 11.35 -15.70 -8.33
N THR A 125 12.67 -15.61 -8.23
CA THR A 125 13.46 -14.49 -8.76
C THR A 125 13.32 -14.32 -10.28
N ALA A 126 13.23 -15.44 -11.04
CA ALA A 126 13.04 -15.39 -12.49
C ALA A 126 11.71 -14.70 -12.87
N PHE A 127 10.63 -14.98 -12.17
CA PHE A 127 9.36 -14.28 -12.36
C PHE A 127 9.48 -12.77 -12.08
N ALA A 128 10.16 -12.42 -11.00
CA ALA A 128 10.37 -11.02 -10.62
C ALA A 128 11.13 -10.24 -11.71
N MET A 129 12.19 -10.84 -12.28
CA MET A 129 12.98 -10.23 -13.36
C MET A 129 12.19 -10.13 -14.67
N ILE A 130 11.39 -11.16 -15.02
CA ILE A 130 10.54 -11.10 -16.22
C ILE A 130 9.50 -9.98 -16.08
N THR A 131 8.84 -9.85 -14.92
CA THR A 131 7.86 -8.80 -14.69
C THR A 131 8.48 -7.42 -14.65
N LEU A 132 9.73 -7.27 -14.17
CA LEU A 132 10.51 -6.05 -14.28
C LEU A 132 10.72 -5.68 -15.75
N GLY A 133 11.23 -6.61 -16.56
CA GLY A 133 11.44 -6.37 -17.99
C GLY A 133 10.15 -6.03 -18.75
N ILE A 134 9.02 -6.64 -18.38
CA ILE A 134 7.71 -6.30 -18.95
C ILE A 134 7.31 -4.87 -18.53
N GLY A 135 7.54 -4.49 -17.26
CA GLY A 135 7.26 -3.14 -16.77
C GLY A 135 8.04 -2.08 -17.54
N GLU A 136 9.35 -2.29 -17.72
CA GLU A 136 10.22 -1.39 -18.48
C GLU A 136 9.88 -1.37 -19.98
N LEU A 137 9.49 -2.52 -20.57
CA LEU A 137 9.00 -2.57 -21.94
C LEU A 137 7.76 -1.70 -22.13
N VAL A 138 6.79 -1.79 -21.22
CA VAL A 138 5.58 -0.96 -21.25
C VAL A 138 5.91 0.50 -21.04
N ALA A 139 6.79 0.83 -20.09
CA ALA A 139 7.25 2.21 -19.86
C ALA A 139 7.94 2.79 -21.11
N ALA A 140 8.82 2.03 -21.75
CA ALA A 140 9.45 2.44 -23.01
C ALA A 140 8.42 2.62 -24.13
N ALA A 141 7.43 1.71 -24.26
CA ALA A 141 6.37 1.83 -25.26
C ALA A 141 5.53 3.11 -25.08
N VAL A 142 5.22 3.49 -23.83
CA VAL A 142 4.50 4.75 -23.54
C VAL A 142 5.27 5.98 -24.04
N TRP A 143 6.59 5.97 -23.94
CA TRP A 143 7.43 7.07 -24.44
C TRP A 143 7.62 7.06 -25.95
N THR A 144 7.75 5.88 -26.56
CA THR A 144 8.11 5.73 -27.98
C THR A 144 6.92 5.70 -28.94
N LEU A 145 5.70 5.51 -28.43
CA LEU A 145 4.46 5.44 -29.20
C LEU A 145 3.49 6.58 -28.84
N PRO A 146 3.80 7.84 -29.18
CA PRO A 146 3.00 9.00 -28.77
C PRO A 146 1.56 8.96 -29.31
N GLU A 147 1.33 8.36 -30.47
CA GLU A 147 -0.02 8.21 -31.05
C GLU A 147 -0.96 7.38 -30.17
N GLY A 148 -0.41 6.37 -29.49
CA GLY A 148 -1.18 5.49 -28.60
C GLY A 148 -1.21 5.93 -27.14
N PHE A 149 -0.19 6.62 -26.67
CA PHE A 149 0.00 6.92 -25.23
C PHE A 149 0.18 8.40 -24.93
N GLY A 150 0.17 9.28 -25.94
CA GLY A 150 0.37 10.72 -25.75
C GLY A 150 1.83 11.13 -25.44
N GLY A 151 2.77 10.18 -25.40
CA GLY A 151 4.18 10.43 -25.11
C GLY A 151 4.40 11.10 -23.76
N ALA A 152 5.18 12.19 -23.73
CA ALA A 152 5.48 12.94 -22.52
C ALA A 152 4.26 13.65 -21.90
N ALA A 153 3.28 14.06 -22.74
CA ALA A 153 2.06 14.74 -22.26
C ALA A 153 1.05 13.78 -21.63
N GLY A 154 1.10 12.48 -22.01
CA GLY A 154 0.09 11.50 -21.60
C GLY A 154 -1.25 11.69 -22.31
N VAL A 155 -2.28 11.00 -21.80
CA VAL A 155 -3.67 11.09 -22.30
C VAL A 155 -4.55 11.66 -21.21
N ALA A 156 -5.02 12.88 -21.41
CA ALA A 156 -5.95 13.53 -20.49
C ALA A 156 -7.40 13.13 -20.80
N ILE A 157 -8.24 13.15 -19.77
CA ILE A 157 -9.70 13.09 -19.87
C ILE A 157 -10.29 14.31 -19.20
N ASP A 158 -11.46 14.74 -19.66
CA ASP A 158 -12.30 15.69 -18.91
C ASP A 158 -13.52 14.94 -18.38
N ARG A 159 -13.50 14.61 -17.10
CA ARG A 159 -14.57 13.83 -16.46
C ARG A 159 -15.93 14.55 -16.50
N GLY A 160 -15.93 15.88 -16.65
CA GLY A 160 -17.12 16.69 -16.77
C GLY A 160 -17.76 16.67 -18.16
N SER A 161 -17.02 16.27 -19.20
CA SER A 161 -17.49 16.23 -20.60
C SER A 161 -18.28 14.97 -20.96
N GLY A 162 -18.29 13.95 -20.10
CA GLY A 162 -18.99 12.69 -20.32
C GLY A 162 -20.51 12.81 -20.19
N PRO A 163 -21.27 11.76 -20.62
CA PRO A 163 -22.72 11.74 -20.47
C PRO A 163 -23.12 11.85 -19.00
N ALA A 164 -23.92 12.85 -18.69
CA ALA A 164 -24.43 13.06 -17.34
C ALA A 164 -25.39 11.92 -16.93
N TRP A 165 -25.34 11.52 -15.67
CA TRP A 165 -26.27 10.56 -15.08
C TRP A 165 -27.25 11.31 -14.17
N GLY A 166 -28.38 11.72 -14.70
CA GLY A 166 -29.32 12.58 -13.99
C GLY A 166 -28.70 13.93 -13.66
N ALA A 167 -28.62 14.30 -12.38
CA ALA A 167 -28.00 15.55 -11.90
C ALA A 167 -26.48 15.47 -11.75
N TRP A 168 -25.85 14.32 -12.06
CA TRP A 168 -24.41 14.10 -11.87
C TRP A 168 -23.66 14.23 -13.19
N ASN A 169 -22.78 15.23 -13.27
CA ASN A 169 -21.87 15.44 -14.40
C ASN A 169 -20.44 14.97 -14.12
N PHE A 170 -20.16 14.47 -12.90
CA PHE A 170 -18.88 13.95 -12.42
C PHE A 170 -17.70 14.93 -12.45
N GLY A 171 -17.88 16.17 -12.85
CA GLY A 171 -16.84 17.20 -12.82
C GLY A 171 -16.43 17.59 -11.40
N ALA A 172 -17.36 17.59 -10.45
CA ALA A 172 -17.09 17.92 -9.06
C ALA A 172 -16.26 16.81 -8.37
N PRO A 173 -15.18 17.14 -7.61
CA PRO A 173 -14.35 16.16 -6.91
C PRO A 173 -15.12 15.20 -6.00
N ARG A 174 -16.17 15.70 -5.35
CA ARG A 174 -17.07 14.90 -4.50
C ARG A 174 -17.80 13.79 -5.30
N GLN A 175 -18.25 14.10 -6.52
CA GLN A 175 -18.96 13.13 -7.37
C GLN A 175 -17.98 12.08 -7.94
N ALA A 176 -16.77 12.51 -8.33
CA ALA A 176 -15.71 11.62 -8.76
C ALA A 176 -15.31 10.66 -7.64
N TYR A 177 -15.11 11.20 -6.42
CA TYR A 177 -14.82 10.38 -5.25
C TYR A 177 -15.93 9.37 -4.95
N ALA A 178 -17.20 9.71 -5.13
CA ALA A 178 -18.30 8.77 -4.93
C ALA A 178 -18.19 7.54 -5.87
N VAL A 179 -17.86 7.75 -7.14
CA VAL A 179 -17.60 6.66 -8.09
C VAL A 179 -16.40 5.82 -7.64
N ILE A 180 -15.30 6.47 -7.24
CA ILE A 180 -14.08 5.81 -6.77
C ILE A 180 -14.38 4.98 -5.52
N ALA A 181 -15.11 5.52 -4.54
CA ALA A 181 -15.47 4.83 -3.30
C ALA A 181 -16.33 3.58 -3.56
N VAL A 182 -17.32 3.67 -4.45
CA VAL A 182 -18.15 2.52 -4.84
C VAL A 182 -17.31 1.43 -5.49
N TRP A 183 -16.46 1.78 -6.46
CA TRP A 183 -15.61 0.81 -7.14
C TRP A 183 -14.53 0.22 -6.23
N THR A 184 -14.01 1.00 -5.28
CA THR A 184 -13.10 0.49 -4.25
C THR A 184 -13.82 -0.54 -3.37
N ALA A 185 -15.02 -0.24 -2.88
CA ALA A 185 -15.80 -1.17 -2.08
C ALA A 185 -16.12 -2.47 -2.86
N LEU A 186 -16.55 -2.35 -4.12
CA LEU A 186 -16.83 -3.50 -4.99
C LEU A 186 -15.57 -4.33 -5.26
N SER A 187 -14.44 -3.70 -5.56
CA SER A 187 -13.17 -4.38 -5.83
C SER A 187 -12.66 -5.10 -4.59
N VAL A 188 -12.71 -4.46 -3.42
CA VAL A 188 -12.32 -5.08 -2.14
C VAL A 188 -13.22 -6.27 -1.82
N ALA A 189 -14.54 -6.14 -1.99
CA ALA A 189 -15.49 -7.22 -1.79
C ALA A 189 -15.26 -8.38 -2.77
N ALA A 190 -15.04 -8.09 -4.05
CA ALA A 190 -14.75 -9.10 -5.07
C ALA A 190 -13.43 -9.84 -4.80
N MET A 191 -12.36 -9.13 -4.46
CA MET A 191 -11.08 -9.75 -4.08
C MET A 191 -11.21 -10.59 -2.82
N PHE A 192 -11.96 -10.12 -1.83
CA PHE A 192 -12.24 -10.92 -0.62
C PHE A 192 -13.05 -12.19 -0.94
N ALA A 193 -14.07 -12.09 -1.80
CA ALA A 193 -14.81 -13.26 -2.26
C ALA A 193 -13.89 -14.24 -3.00
N LEU A 194 -12.99 -13.72 -3.85
CA LEU A 194 -12.00 -14.52 -4.57
C LEU A 194 -11.07 -15.28 -3.61
N THR A 195 -10.62 -14.68 -2.49
CA THR A 195 -9.77 -15.37 -1.51
C THR A 195 -10.47 -16.56 -0.84
N ARG A 196 -11.78 -16.63 -0.88
CA ARG A 196 -12.57 -17.76 -0.35
C ARG A 196 -12.81 -18.88 -1.35
N THR A 197 -12.43 -18.68 -2.62
CA THR A 197 -12.61 -19.69 -3.68
C THR A 197 -11.60 -20.83 -3.58
N PRO A 198 -11.91 -22.01 -4.11
CA PRO A 198 -10.96 -23.12 -4.21
C PRO A 198 -9.67 -22.75 -4.96
N LEU A 199 -9.76 -21.85 -5.96
CA LEU A 199 -8.61 -21.40 -6.75
C LEU A 199 -7.53 -20.80 -5.85
N VAL A 200 -7.89 -19.89 -4.93
CA VAL A 200 -6.93 -19.25 -4.04
C VAL A 200 -6.38 -20.24 -3.00
N ARG A 201 -7.19 -21.18 -2.54
CA ARG A 201 -6.68 -22.26 -1.65
C ARG A 201 -5.63 -23.10 -2.35
N ILE A 202 -5.81 -23.42 -3.65
CA ILE A 202 -4.82 -24.12 -4.46
C ILE A 202 -3.60 -23.23 -4.69
N ALA A 203 -3.78 -21.93 -4.93
CA ALA A 203 -2.69 -20.97 -5.08
C ALA A 203 -1.80 -20.90 -3.82
N ASN A 204 -2.39 -20.91 -2.63
CA ASN A 204 -1.67 -21.01 -1.36
C ASN A 204 -0.90 -22.33 -1.22
N ALA A 205 -1.50 -23.44 -1.63
CA ALA A 205 -0.80 -24.73 -1.66
C ALA A 205 0.38 -24.71 -2.66
N VAL A 206 0.23 -24.09 -3.83
CA VAL A 206 1.32 -23.88 -4.82
C VAL A 206 2.43 -23.00 -4.25
N ARG A 207 2.09 -21.97 -3.47
CA ARG A 207 3.05 -21.13 -2.77
C ARG A 207 3.88 -21.92 -1.77
N GLU A 208 3.25 -22.82 -1.00
CA GLU A 208 3.94 -23.65 0.00
C GLU A 208 4.83 -24.72 -0.67
N ASN A 209 4.26 -25.47 -1.63
CA ASN A 209 5.02 -26.53 -2.33
C ASN A 209 4.40 -26.86 -3.69
N ALA A 210 4.94 -26.24 -4.74
CA ALA A 210 4.47 -26.46 -6.11
C ALA A 210 4.65 -27.91 -6.60
N THR A 211 5.70 -28.62 -6.15
CA THR A 211 5.95 -30.01 -6.54
C THR A 211 4.90 -30.95 -5.96
N ARG A 212 4.48 -30.73 -4.71
CA ARG A 212 3.42 -31.51 -4.07
C ARG A 212 2.08 -31.32 -4.79
N VAL A 213 1.75 -30.09 -5.19
CA VAL A 213 0.51 -29.79 -5.92
C VAL A 213 0.54 -30.44 -7.32
N ALA A 214 1.69 -30.42 -7.98
CA ALA A 214 1.87 -31.09 -9.29
C ALA A 214 1.67 -32.61 -9.17
N ALA A 215 2.13 -33.23 -8.08
CA ALA A 215 1.93 -34.68 -7.84
C ALA A 215 0.44 -35.02 -7.62
N LEU A 216 -0.40 -34.06 -7.23
CA LEU A 216 -1.86 -34.22 -7.14
C LEU A 216 -2.58 -34.02 -8.50
N GLY A 217 -1.83 -33.85 -9.60
CA GLY A 217 -2.37 -33.65 -10.95
C GLY A 217 -2.78 -32.21 -11.29
N ILE A 218 -2.48 -31.23 -10.43
CA ILE A 218 -2.80 -29.82 -10.69
C ILE A 218 -1.56 -29.11 -11.21
N ASP A 219 -1.66 -28.47 -12.39
CA ASP A 219 -0.56 -27.72 -12.97
C ASP A 219 -0.36 -26.37 -12.23
N PRO A 220 0.76 -26.17 -11.50
CA PRO A 220 1.03 -24.93 -10.79
C PRO A 220 1.13 -23.70 -11.70
N ARG A 221 1.48 -23.88 -12.98
CA ARG A 221 1.59 -22.78 -13.94
C ARG A 221 0.22 -22.20 -14.27
N ARG A 222 -0.79 -23.04 -14.47
CA ARG A 222 -2.17 -22.62 -14.76
C ARG A 222 -2.75 -21.84 -13.58
N VAL A 223 -2.47 -22.28 -12.35
CA VAL A 223 -2.90 -21.60 -11.14
C VAL A 223 -2.27 -20.21 -11.01
N ARG A 224 -0.95 -20.11 -11.20
CA ARG A 224 -0.22 -18.83 -11.20
C ARG A 224 -0.73 -17.90 -12.30
N TYR A 225 -0.97 -18.44 -13.49
CA TYR A 225 -1.50 -17.67 -14.62
C TYR A 225 -2.88 -17.09 -14.33
N ALA A 226 -3.81 -17.89 -13.83
CA ALA A 226 -5.13 -17.42 -13.46
C ALA A 226 -5.08 -16.30 -12.39
N MET A 227 -4.28 -16.50 -11.34
CA MET A 227 -4.09 -15.50 -10.30
C MET A 227 -3.46 -14.20 -10.84
N PHE A 228 -2.53 -14.32 -11.78
CA PHE A 228 -1.90 -13.16 -12.43
C PHE A 228 -2.91 -12.34 -13.25
N VAL A 229 -3.78 -13.01 -14.01
CA VAL A 229 -4.84 -12.34 -14.79
C VAL A 229 -5.83 -11.64 -13.87
N PHE A 230 -6.27 -12.27 -12.77
CA PHE A 230 -7.14 -11.61 -11.78
C PHE A 230 -6.45 -10.41 -11.12
N ALA A 231 -5.18 -10.53 -10.76
CA ALA A 231 -4.42 -9.43 -10.19
C ALA A 231 -4.29 -8.26 -11.19
N ALA A 232 -4.01 -8.55 -12.46
CA ALA A 232 -3.94 -7.54 -13.52
C ALA A 232 -5.30 -6.87 -13.80
N PHE A 233 -6.41 -7.61 -13.69
CA PHE A 233 -7.76 -7.06 -13.77
C PHE A 233 -7.99 -5.99 -12.70
N PHE A 234 -7.75 -6.32 -11.43
CA PHE A 234 -7.92 -5.36 -10.34
C PHE A 234 -6.90 -4.22 -10.38
N ALA A 235 -5.68 -4.48 -10.87
CA ALA A 235 -4.71 -3.42 -11.13
C ALA A 235 -5.20 -2.43 -12.19
N GLY A 236 -5.82 -2.91 -13.26
CA GLY A 236 -6.44 -2.07 -14.29
C GLY A 236 -7.59 -1.21 -13.73
N ILE A 237 -8.43 -1.77 -12.86
CA ILE A 237 -9.42 -0.98 -12.11
C ILE A 237 -8.73 0.11 -11.31
N ALA A 238 -7.72 -0.22 -10.49
CA ALA A 238 -7.01 0.75 -9.67
C ALA A 238 -6.37 1.88 -10.49
N GLY A 239 -5.79 1.54 -11.65
CA GLY A 239 -5.26 2.52 -12.60
C GLY A 239 -6.32 3.49 -13.11
N THR A 240 -7.50 2.96 -13.43
CA THR A 240 -8.64 3.79 -13.86
C THR A 240 -9.20 4.66 -12.74
N LEU A 241 -9.21 4.17 -11.49
CA LEU A 241 -9.60 5.01 -10.35
C LEU A 241 -8.64 6.20 -10.19
N THR A 242 -7.34 5.97 -10.39
CA THR A 242 -6.34 7.06 -10.40
C THR A 242 -6.59 8.02 -11.58
N LEU A 243 -6.92 7.50 -12.77
CA LEU A 243 -7.26 8.33 -13.93
C LEU A 243 -8.48 9.22 -13.65
N ILE A 244 -9.51 8.71 -13.01
CA ILE A 244 -10.71 9.49 -12.63
C ILE A 244 -10.36 10.60 -11.63
N ASP A 245 -9.41 10.37 -10.72
CA ASP A 245 -8.97 11.36 -9.73
C ASP A 245 -8.13 12.46 -10.37
N VAL A 246 -7.07 12.06 -11.11
CA VAL A 246 -6.04 12.96 -11.66
C VAL A 246 -6.41 13.51 -13.04
N GLU A 247 -7.36 12.89 -13.75
CA GLU A 247 -7.76 13.20 -15.13
C GLU A 247 -6.65 13.02 -16.18
N LEU A 248 -5.56 12.35 -15.82
CA LEU A 248 -4.41 12.15 -16.69
C LEU A 248 -3.82 10.75 -16.55
N ALA A 249 -3.67 10.04 -17.65
CA ALA A 249 -2.84 8.86 -17.76
C ALA A 249 -1.48 9.27 -18.33
N SER A 250 -0.42 9.13 -17.55
CA SER A 250 0.95 9.54 -17.91
C SER A 250 1.94 8.37 -17.83
N SER A 251 3.17 8.60 -18.29
CA SER A 251 4.27 7.65 -18.16
C SER A 251 4.57 7.27 -16.70
N GLU A 252 4.29 8.17 -15.74
CA GLU A 252 4.42 7.90 -14.32
C GLU A 252 3.47 6.80 -13.83
N SER A 253 2.30 6.65 -14.48
CA SER A 253 1.31 5.63 -14.15
C SER A 253 1.81 4.20 -14.38
N VAL A 254 2.77 4.00 -15.29
CA VAL A 254 3.39 2.69 -15.60
C VAL A 254 4.77 2.52 -14.99
N ALA A 255 5.34 3.55 -14.37
CA ALA A 255 6.72 3.58 -13.90
C ALA A 255 7.01 2.52 -12.82
N MET A 256 8.25 2.04 -12.80
CA MET A 256 8.73 1.10 -11.79
C MET A 256 8.62 1.68 -10.37
N THR A 257 8.78 2.98 -10.19
CA THR A 257 8.61 3.68 -8.91
C THR A 257 7.24 3.43 -8.30
N ARG A 258 6.17 3.42 -9.11
CA ARG A 258 4.82 3.10 -8.68
C ARG A 258 4.67 1.62 -8.32
N SER A 259 5.27 0.70 -9.08
CA SER A 259 5.33 -0.73 -8.70
C SER A 259 6.05 -0.92 -7.37
N GLY A 260 7.15 -0.20 -7.13
CA GLY A 260 7.88 -0.19 -5.87
C GLY A 260 7.04 0.33 -4.71
N ALA A 261 6.31 1.42 -4.90
CA ALA A 261 5.42 1.99 -3.89
C ALA A 261 4.32 0.98 -3.46
N VAL A 262 3.73 0.27 -4.41
CA VAL A 262 2.73 -0.79 -4.12
C VAL A 262 3.34 -1.95 -3.35
N LEU A 263 4.54 -2.39 -3.72
CA LEU A 263 5.28 -3.41 -2.99
C LEU A 263 5.52 -2.98 -1.53
N ILE A 264 6.03 -1.75 -1.35
CA ILE A 264 6.31 -1.16 -0.04
C ILE A 264 5.02 -1.11 0.80
N ALA A 265 3.91 -0.63 0.23
CA ALA A 265 2.61 -0.60 0.90
C ALA A 265 2.17 -2.00 1.35
N THR A 266 2.25 -2.99 0.45
CA THR A 266 1.82 -4.36 0.75
C THR A 266 2.68 -5.00 1.85
N VAL A 267 3.99 -4.78 1.83
CA VAL A 267 4.92 -5.34 2.82
C VAL A 267 4.80 -4.63 4.16
N ILE A 268 4.71 -3.29 4.18
CA ILE A 268 4.49 -2.52 5.42
C ILE A 268 3.18 -2.96 6.08
N GLY A 269 2.11 -3.08 5.30
CA GLY A 269 0.82 -3.50 5.80
C GLY A 269 0.82 -4.95 6.31
N GLY A 270 1.54 -5.82 5.61
CA GLY A 270 1.66 -7.26 5.87
C GLY A 270 0.87 -8.10 4.87
N SER A 271 1.59 -8.88 4.06
CA SER A 271 1.01 -9.74 3.03
C SER A 271 0.35 -11.03 3.57
N SER A 272 0.52 -11.32 4.86
CA SER A 272 -0.03 -12.52 5.51
C SER A 272 -1.53 -12.42 5.80
N THR A 273 -2.09 -11.20 5.83
CA THR A 273 -3.50 -10.96 6.11
C THR A 273 -4.15 -10.19 4.96
N PHE A 274 -5.43 -10.48 4.68
CA PHE A 274 -6.15 -9.79 3.59
C PHE A 274 -6.22 -8.27 3.78
N PHE A 275 -6.46 -7.79 5.01
CA PHE A 275 -6.55 -6.35 5.29
C PHE A 275 -5.18 -5.67 5.55
N GLY A 276 -4.09 -6.43 5.58
CA GLY A 276 -2.75 -5.88 5.73
C GLY A 276 -2.43 -4.82 4.68
N PRO A 277 -2.53 -5.11 3.38
CA PRO A 277 -2.27 -4.15 2.32
C PRO A 277 -3.14 -2.89 2.37
N VAL A 278 -4.36 -2.98 2.91
CA VAL A 278 -5.22 -1.81 3.15
C VAL A 278 -4.58 -0.86 4.16
N VAL A 279 -4.10 -1.40 5.27
CA VAL A 279 -3.38 -0.59 6.28
C VAL A 279 -2.11 0.00 5.68
N GLY A 280 -1.35 -0.80 4.93
CA GLY A 280 -0.13 -0.32 4.27
C GLY A 280 -0.38 0.78 3.23
N ALA A 281 -1.45 0.66 2.43
CA ALA A 281 -1.86 1.69 1.49
C ALA A 281 -2.23 3.00 2.20
N LEU A 282 -3.00 2.93 3.28
CA LEU A 282 -3.35 4.10 4.10
C LEU A 282 -2.12 4.75 4.74
N VAL A 283 -1.20 3.94 5.27
CA VAL A 283 0.05 4.45 5.85
C VAL A 283 0.90 5.11 4.77
N LEU A 284 1.06 4.48 3.61
CA LEU A 284 1.85 5.03 2.51
C LEU A 284 1.27 6.35 2.00
N THR A 285 -0.02 6.38 1.66
CA THR A 285 -0.66 7.58 1.10
C THR A 285 -0.77 8.69 2.13
N GLY A 286 -1.10 8.36 3.39
CA GLY A 286 -1.14 9.33 4.48
C GLY A 286 0.24 9.92 4.77
N LEU A 287 1.27 9.08 4.82
CA LEU A 287 2.64 9.53 5.08
C LEU A 287 3.20 10.35 3.91
N SER A 288 3.01 9.91 2.67
CA SER A 288 3.46 10.67 1.50
C SER A 288 2.76 12.02 1.39
N GLY A 289 1.43 12.07 1.61
CA GLY A 289 0.67 13.31 1.57
C GLY A 289 1.04 14.28 2.70
N ALA A 290 1.14 13.79 3.93
CA ALA A 290 1.49 14.61 5.09
C ALA A 290 2.95 15.08 5.06
N LEU A 291 3.91 14.18 4.72
CA LEU A 291 5.33 14.52 4.73
C LEU A 291 5.77 15.33 3.51
N ALA A 292 5.17 15.11 2.33
CA ALA A 292 5.54 15.86 1.13
C ALA A 292 5.29 17.37 1.29
N GLY A 293 4.29 17.74 2.08
CA GLY A 293 4.02 19.16 2.43
C GLY A 293 4.97 19.75 3.47
N VAL A 294 5.69 18.91 4.22
CA VAL A 294 6.54 19.33 5.35
C VAL A 294 8.03 19.21 4.99
N SER A 295 8.44 18.14 4.33
CA SER A 295 9.84 17.87 4.02
C SER A 295 10.02 17.33 2.61
N ARG A 296 11.00 17.86 1.88
CA ARG A 296 11.42 17.31 0.58
C ARG A 296 12.13 15.95 0.73
N ALA A 297 12.61 15.62 1.92
CA ALA A 297 13.28 14.35 2.23
C ALA A 297 12.28 13.20 2.55
N TRP A 298 10.98 13.38 2.35
CA TRP A 298 9.96 12.40 2.67
C TRP A 298 10.22 10.97 2.13
N PRO A 299 10.84 10.76 0.93
CA PRO A 299 11.13 9.40 0.45
C PRO A 299 12.14 8.65 1.34
N VAL A 300 13.06 9.38 1.99
CA VAL A 300 14.03 8.80 2.94
C VAL A 300 13.28 8.24 4.16
N TYR A 301 12.32 8.99 4.70
CA TYR A 301 11.49 8.53 5.83
C TYR A 301 10.69 7.29 5.47
N LEU A 302 10.12 7.25 4.26
CA LEU A 302 9.40 6.09 3.77
C LEU A 302 10.31 4.87 3.65
N GLY A 303 11.51 5.03 3.09
CA GLY A 303 12.51 3.97 2.99
C GLY A 303 12.94 3.45 4.36
N LEU A 304 13.20 4.34 5.32
CA LEU A 304 13.55 3.97 6.70
C LEU A 304 12.40 3.27 7.43
N LEU A 305 11.16 3.74 7.24
CA LEU A 305 9.97 3.05 7.76
C LEU A 305 9.88 1.63 7.19
N PHE A 306 10.05 1.48 5.88
CA PHE A 306 10.04 0.17 5.22
C PHE A 306 11.09 -0.77 5.79
N VAL A 307 12.35 -0.34 5.85
CA VAL A 307 13.46 -1.13 6.43
C VAL A 307 13.17 -1.47 7.89
N GLY A 308 12.69 -0.52 8.68
CA GLY A 308 12.34 -0.72 10.09
C GLY A 308 11.24 -1.77 10.27
N VAL A 309 10.19 -1.71 9.44
CA VAL A 309 9.08 -2.68 9.48
C VAL A 309 9.57 -4.07 9.09
N VAL A 310 10.33 -4.19 7.99
CA VAL A 310 10.84 -5.49 7.50
C VAL A 310 11.77 -6.15 8.53
N LEU A 311 12.65 -5.37 9.17
CA LEU A 311 13.60 -5.91 10.16
C LEU A 311 12.91 -6.27 11.49
N ARG A 312 11.90 -5.51 11.90
CA ARG A 312 11.29 -5.66 13.23
C ARG A 312 10.00 -6.47 13.23
N TRP A 313 9.20 -6.34 12.16
CA TRP A 313 7.88 -6.97 11.99
C TRP A 313 7.76 -7.59 10.59
N PRO A 314 8.37 -8.75 10.36
CA PRO A 314 8.37 -9.39 9.03
C PRO A 314 6.97 -9.74 8.52
N GLU A 315 5.98 -9.83 9.41
CA GLU A 315 4.57 -10.03 9.07
C GLU A 315 3.81 -8.71 8.84
N GLY A 316 4.52 -7.57 8.86
CA GLY A 316 3.96 -6.23 8.71
C GLY A 316 3.19 -5.73 9.94
N ILE A 317 2.60 -4.54 9.81
CA ILE A 317 1.87 -3.86 10.89
C ILE A 317 0.63 -4.67 11.30
N ALA A 318 -0.10 -5.23 10.34
CA ALA A 318 -1.30 -6.03 10.63
C ALA A 318 -0.97 -7.33 11.36
N GLY A 319 0.12 -8.01 10.99
CA GLY A 319 0.59 -9.21 11.68
C GLY A 319 1.05 -8.91 13.11
N TRP A 320 1.79 -7.81 13.30
CA TRP A 320 2.17 -7.34 14.63
C TRP A 320 0.93 -7.05 15.51
N TRP A 321 -0.07 -6.37 14.96
CA TRP A 321 -1.32 -6.06 15.68
C TRP A 321 -2.04 -7.32 16.13
N CYS A 322 -2.15 -8.32 15.25
CA CYS A 322 -2.75 -9.61 15.58
C CYS A 322 -2.00 -10.34 16.70
N ALA A 323 -0.67 -10.43 16.60
CA ALA A 323 0.17 -11.06 17.62
C ALA A 323 0.12 -10.30 18.94
N HIS A 324 -0.06 -8.98 18.89
CA HIS A 324 -0.15 -8.15 20.09
C HIS A 324 -1.48 -8.31 20.79
N ARG A 325 -2.58 -8.31 20.03
CA ARG A 325 -3.94 -8.49 20.57
C ARG A 325 -4.15 -9.82 21.28
N SER A 326 -3.54 -10.90 20.80
CA SER A 326 -3.61 -12.21 21.45
C SER A 326 -2.94 -12.25 22.83
N ARG A 327 -1.94 -11.38 23.06
CA ARG A 327 -1.22 -11.24 24.33
C ARG A 327 -1.92 -10.32 25.34
N ILE A 328 -2.91 -9.53 24.90
CA ILE A 328 -3.58 -8.53 25.76
C ILE A 328 -4.44 -9.17 26.86
N GLY A 329 -4.88 -10.42 26.72
CA GLY A 329 -5.76 -11.10 27.66
C GLY A 329 -5.15 -11.51 29.01
N ALA A 330 -3.82 -11.54 29.16
CA ALA A 330 -3.14 -12.27 30.25
C ALA A 330 -2.36 -11.42 31.26
N PHE A 331 -2.37 -10.07 31.21
CA PHE A 331 -1.43 -9.26 32.03
C PHE A 331 -2.06 -8.06 32.77
N ASP A 332 -1.41 -7.62 33.83
CA ASP A 332 -1.82 -6.53 34.71
C ASP A 332 -1.79 -5.14 34.02
N TRP A 333 -2.87 -4.36 34.15
CA TRP A 333 -3.08 -3.08 33.45
C TRP A 333 -2.03 -2.02 33.76
N ARG A 334 -1.63 -1.91 35.05
CA ARG A 334 -0.70 -0.86 35.50
C ARG A 334 0.72 -1.07 34.98
N ALA A 335 1.21 -2.30 34.97
CA ALA A 335 2.50 -2.66 34.43
C ALA A 335 2.57 -2.38 32.89
N ARG A 336 1.48 -2.61 32.17
CA ARG A 336 1.38 -2.36 30.74
C ARG A 336 1.45 -0.88 30.39
N VAL A 337 0.66 -0.04 31.04
CA VAL A 337 0.65 1.42 30.76
C VAL A 337 2.08 1.98 30.88
N ARG A 338 2.82 1.58 31.91
CA ARG A 338 4.21 2.03 32.11
C ARG A 338 5.11 1.54 30.96
N LEU A 339 4.99 0.30 30.52
CA LEU A 339 5.73 -0.27 29.39
C LEU A 339 5.43 0.46 28.07
N TYR A 340 4.15 0.75 27.81
CA TYR A 340 3.73 1.47 26.61
C TYR A 340 4.19 2.94 26.64
N LEU A 341 4.12 3.61 27.77
CA LEU A 341 4.63 4.98 27.91
C LEU A 341 6.14 5.03 27.68
N LEU A 342 6.94 4.16 28.32
CA LEU A 342 8.37 4.10 28.12
C LEU A 342 8.73 3.71 26.66
N GLY A 343 8.02 2.77 26.08
CA GLY A 343 8.16 2.40 24.66
C GLY A 343 7.81 3.52 23.72
N GLY A 344 6.72 4.22 23.99
CA GLY A 344 6.28 5.40 23.22
C GLY A 344 7.28 6.55 23.28
N VAL A 345 7.79 6.87 24.48
CA VAL A 345 8.84 7.89 24.66
C VAL A 345 10.12 7.50 23.92
N ALA A 346 10.54 6.24 24.01
CA ALA A 346 11.73 5.76 23.29
C ALA A 346 11.56 5.90 21.77
N VAL A 347 10.40 5.49 21.22
CA VAL A 347 10.09 5.59 19.79
C VAL A 347 10.04 7.06 19.37
N ALA A 348 9.34 7.92 20.11
CA ALA A 348 9.23 9.35 19.81
C ALA A 348 10.61 10.05 19.83
N ALA A 349 11.45 9.74 20.80
CA ALA A 349 12.80 10.29 20.89
C ALA A 349 13.69 9.85 19.71
N TRP A 350 13.64 8.57 19.32
CA TRP A 350 14.40 8.06 18.17
C TRP A 350 13.87 8.63 16.84
N LEU A 351 12.56 8.78 16.68
CA LEU A 351 11.97 9.41 15.50
C LEU A 351 12.36 10.90 15.43
N GLY A 352 12.32 11.63 16.54
CA GLY A 352 12.77 13.01 16.59
C GLY A 352 14.26 13.17 16.24
N ALA A 353 15.13 12.32 16.79
CA ALA A 353 16.54 12.32 16.45
C ALA A 353 16.78 11.99 14.97
N LEU A 354 16.03 11.03 14.42
CA LEU A 354 16.07 10.66 13.01
C LEU A 354 15.68 11.83 12.10
N VAL A 355 14.57 12.51 12.44
CA VAL A 355 14.11 13.69 11.69
C VAL A 355 15.18 14.76 11.67
N ILE A 356 15.72 15.13 12.82
CA ILE A 356 16.78 16.15 12.89
C ILE A 356 18.02 15.72 12.09
N ALA A 357 18.42 14.45 12.18
CA ALA A 357 19.58 13.93 11.44
C ALA A 357 19.37 13.96 9.91
N VAL A 358 18.20 13.52 9.43
CA VAL A 358 17.87 13.49 8.00
C VAL A 358 17.76 14.90 7.44
N GLU A 359 17.07 15.80 8.14
CA GLU A 359 16.92 17.18 7.70
C GLU A 359 18.25 17.96 7.75
N SER A 360 19.08 17.70 8.77
CA SER A 360 20.45 18.26 8.83
C SER A 360 21.29 17.82 7.65
N LEU A 361 21.27 16.53 7.32
CA LEU A 361 22.02 15.97 6.19
C LEU A 361 21.50 16.52 4.86
N TYR A 362 20.18 16.64 4.72
CA TYR A 362 19.54 17.20 3.52
C TYR A 362 19.91 18.67 3.34
N ALA A 363 19.84 19.46 4.40
CA ALA A 363 20.20 20.88 4.36
C ALA A 363 21.70 21.10 4.04
N LEU A 364 22.60 20.33 4.65
CA LEU A 364 24.04 20.38 4.35
C LEU A 364 24.33 20.06 2.86
N ARG A 365 23.53 19.18 2.24
CA ARG A 365 23.79 18.75 0.86
C ARG A 365 23.15 19.64 -0.19
N PHE A 366 21.94 20.17 0.08
CA PHE A 366 21.09 20.84 -0.91
C PHE A 366 20.76 22.31 -0.58
N ALA A 367 20.99 22.79 0.64
CA ALA A 367 20.73 24.15 1.06
C ALA A 367 22.01 24.97 1.32
N ALA A 368 23.17 24.50 0.84
CA ALA A 368 24.43 25.21 0.96
C ALA A 368 24.37 26.64 0.39
N ASP A 369 23.54 26.86 -0.65
CA ASP A 369 23.34 28.17 -1.30
C ASP A 369 22.30 29.06 -0.59
N ALA A 370 21.55 28.55 0.39
CA ALA A 370 20.43 29.23 1.07
C ALA A 370 20.73 29.63 2.53
N GLY A 371 22.00 29.70 2.93
CA GLY A 371 22.40 30.19 4.26
C GLY A 371 22.15 29.21 5.43
N GLY A 372 21.87 27.93 5.16
CA GLY A 372 21.85 26.89 6.20
C GLY A 372 20.62 26.88 7.13
N VAL A 373 19.66 27.80 6.94
CA VAL A 373 18.44 27.87 7.76
C VAL A 373 17.32 27.08 7.08
N TRP A 374 16.79 26.09 7.76
CA TRP A 374 15.67 25.28 7.27
C TRP A 374 14.39 25.57 8.05
N HIS A 375 13.26 25.65 7.34
CA HIS A 375 11.96 25.94 7.93
C HIS A 375 11.10 24.67 7.98
N LEU A 376 10.81 24.16 9.16
CA LEU A 376 9.81 23.13 9.40
C LEU A 376 8.50 23.81 9.83
N GLY A 377 7.66 24.17 8.89
CA GLY A 377 6.46 24.95 9.14
C GLY A 377 6.79 26.33 9.73
N ARG A 378 6.47 26.56 11.02
CA ARG A 378 6.79 27.82 11.73
C ARG A 378 8.13 27.83 12.47
N LEU A 379 8.80 26.68 12.54
CA LEU A 379 10.07 26.54 13.25
C LEU A 379 11.22 26.68 12.25
N ALA A 380 12.10 27.65 12.49
CA ALA A 380 13.35 27.79 11.75
C ALA A 380 14.46 27.09 12.53
N PHE A 381 15.12 26.14 11.89
CA PHE A 381 16.25 25.43 12.46
C PHE A 381 17.54 25.83 11.73
N ASP A 382 18.46 26.43 12.46
CA ASP A 382 19.83 26.57 12.02
C ASP A 382 20.60 25.29 12.38
N LEU A 383 20.88 24.48 11.35
CA LEU A 383 21.44 23.14 11.49
C LEU A 383 22.93 23.15 11.88
N THR A 384 23.58 24.29 11.72
CA THR A 384 24.98 24.51 12.12
C THR A 384 25.07 24.96 13.59
N SER A 385 23.93 25.34 14.19
CA SER A 385 23.91 25.85 15.56
C SER A 385 24.22 24.77 16.59
N PRO A 386 25.01 25.07 17.64
CA PRO A 386 25.30 24.13 18.72
C PRO A 386 24.04 23.68 19.46
N ALA A 387 22.95 24.50 19.41
CA ALA A 387 21.67 24.14 19.99
C ALA A 387 21.00 22.97 19.28
N THR A 388 21.03 22.92 17.95
CA THR A 388 20.47 21.80 17.16
C THR A 388 21.26 20.52 17.37
N GLN A 389 22.60 20.63 17.46
CA GLN A 389 23.47 19.47 17.76
C GLN A 389 23.24 18.96 19.19
N ALA A 390 23.06 19.84 20.15
CA ALA A 390 22.72 19.49 21.54
C ALA A 390 21.34 18.82 21.62
N ALA A 391 20.33 19.33 20.86
CA ALA A 391 19.01 18.72 20.78
C ALA A 391 19.07 17.30 20.19
N LEU A 392 19.86 17.09 19.14
CA LEU A 392 20.08 15.75 18.55
C LEU A 392 20.70 14.80 19.58
N GLY A 393 21.77 15.24 20.24
CA GLY A 393 22.44 14.46 21.29
C GLY A 393 21.51 14.14 22.46
N GLY A 394 20.71 15.12 22.89
CA GLY A 394 19.70 14.96 23.94
C GLY A 394 18.60 13.96 23.59
N LEU A 395 18.08 13.99 22.38
CA LEU A 395 17.07 13.03 21.90
C LEU A 395 17.64 11.61 21.78
N VAL A 396 18.87 11.46 21.28
CA VAL A 396 19.55 10.16 21.23
C VAL A 396 19.76 9.60 22.63
N ALA A 397 20.24 10.42 23.58
CA ALA A 397 20.43 10.04 24.97
C ALA A 397 19.10 9.65 25.64
N LEU A 398 18.04 10.44 25.44
CA LEU A 398 16.70 10.16 25.96
C LEU A 398 16.15 8.84 25.40
N GLY A 399 16.29 8.61 24.11
CA GLY A 399 15.87 7.38 23.45
C GLY A 399 16.62 6.15 23.96
N ALA A 400 17.93 6.28 24.19
CA ALA A 400 18.77 5.23 24.77
C ALA A 400 18.39 4.94 26.23
N ALA A 401 18.19 5.96 27.06
CA ALA A 401 17.75 5.84 28.44
C ALA A 401 16.37 5.19 28.57
N ALA A 402 15.40 5.62 27.76
CA ALA A 402 14.06 5.04 27.72
C ALA A 402 14.10 3.56 27.28
N ARG A 403 14.95 3.21 26.30
CA ARG A 403 15.14 1.82 25.86
C ARG A 403 15.81 0.97 26.94
N TRP A 404 16.76 1.52 27.68
CA TRP A 404 17.38 0.83 28.82
C TRP A 404 16.36 0.58 29.93
N ALA A 405 15.58 1.59 30.32
CA ALA A 405 14.51 1.48 31.31
C ALA A 405 13.45 0.45 30.91
N LEU A 406 13.08 0.41 29.62
CA LEU A 406 12.16 -0.59 29.07
C LEU A 406 12.72 -2.01 29.21
N ARG A 407 14.01 -2.21 28.89
CA ARG A 407 14.68 -3.53 29.04
C ARG A 407 14.77 -3.95 30.51
N ALA A 408 15.03 -3.02 31.42
CA ALA A 408 15.06 -3.27 32.86
C ALA A 408 13.67 -3.68 33.37
N ALA A 409 12.60 -2.95 32.98
CA ALA A 409 11.22 -3.26 33.37
C ALA A 409 10.76 -4.65 32.87
N VAL A 410 11.13 -5.04 31.65
CA VAL A 410 10.81 -6.36 31.08
C VAL A 410 11.55 -7.48 31.85
N ARG A 411 12.82 -7.28 32.23
CA ARG A 411 13.60 -8.28 33.01
C ARG A 411 13.05 -8.50 34.40
N VAL A 412 12.56 -7.45 35.06
CA VAL A 412 11.93 -7.58 36.40
C VAL A 412 10.62 -8.36 36.30
N GLY A 413 9.81 -8.12 35.24
CA GLY A 413 8.55 -8.86 35.04
C GLY A 413 8.73 -10.34 34.71
N THR A 414 9.84 -10.73 34.05
CA THR A 414 10.14 -12.14 33.76
C THR A 414 10.62 -12.89 35.00
N ARG A 415 11.36 -12.26 35.92
CA ARG A 415 11.82 -12.88 37.18
C ARG A 415 10.66 -13.11 38.17
N ALA A 416 9.70 -12.17 38.23
CA ALA A 416 8.53 -12.33 39.11
C ALA A 416 7.57 -13.45 38.67
N GLY A 417 7.62 -13.90 37.41
CA GLY A 417 6.83 -15.02 36.91
C GLY A 417 7.56 -16.38 36.92
N GLU A 418 8.84 -16.42 37.31
CA GLU A 418 9.60 -17.67 37.52
C GLU A 418 9.62 -18.09 39.00
N ASP A 419 9.19 -17.19 39.90
CA ASP A 419 9.16 -17.45 41.36
C ASP A 419 7.72 -17.81 41.86
N GLU A 420 6.70 -17.86 40.99
CA GLU A 420 5.34 -18.39 41.23
C GLU A 420 5.17 -19.75 40.54
#